data_5c80b7dffcec42ee90445ab462974f7b
#
_entry.id   5c80b7dffcec42ee90445ab462974f7b
#
_cell.length_a   1.000
_cell.length_b   1.000
_cell.length_c   1.000
_cell.angle_alpha   90.00
_cell.angle_beta   90.00
_cell.angle_gamma   90.00
#
_symmetry.space_group_name_H-M   'P 1'
#
loop_
_entity.id
_entity.type
_entity.pdbx_description
1 polymer ?
#
loop_
_entity_poly.entity_id
_entity_poly.type
_entity_poly.pdbx_seq_one_letter_code
_entity_poly.pdbx_strand_id
1 'polypeptide(L)'
;LLSVALLSGLAAVAGALDLVAVAALLKYFLEYVIIILIVVFHQELRRIFLRMGQRLLPHGRREAARSAVGELVLACERLRRARFGALVVLQGEIDILDVVSDRGREINAALQADTLVALLVPHPINLAHDGAVLIQNFRIARAGVICPLTQRDRLDPSFGTRHRGAIGVSEETDALVVVVSEERGEIRVVHRGEISEAITAAEVEARIAE
;
A
#
# COMPACT_ATOMS: atom_id res chain seq x y z
N LEU A 1 11.04 -4.16 -27.01
CA LEU A 1 11.99 -5.18 -27.47
C LEU A 1 12.03 -5.27 -29.00
N LEU A 2 10.89 -5.37 -29.68
CA LEU A 2 10.82 -5.47 -31.15
C LEU A 2 11.42 -4.24 -31.84
N SER A 3 11.14 -3.03 -31.36
CA SER A 3 11.68 -1.76 -31.87
C SER A 3 13.20 -1.64 -31.71
N VAL A 4 13.74 -2.10 -30.60
CA VAL A 4 15.19 -2.10 -30.35
C VAL A 4 15.88 -3.11 -31.27
N ALA A 5 15.29 -4.29 -31.44
CA ALA A 5 15.81 -5.31 -32.36
C ALA A 5 15.81 -4.81 -33.83
N LEU A 6 14.73 -4.12 -34.23
CA LEU A 6 14.60 -3.55 -35.59
C LEU A 6 15.64 -2.45 -35.82
N LEU A 7 15.85 -1.54 -34.86
CA LEU A 7 16.87 -0.49 -34.93
C LEU A 7 18.29 -1.07 -34.96
N SER A 8 18.56 -2.13 -34.20
CA SER A 8 19.86 -2.81 -34.23
C SER A 8 20.11 -3.48 -35.59
N GLY A 9 19.08 -4.11 -36.17
CA GLY A 9 19.15 -4.70 -37.47
C GLY A 9 19.41 -3.64 -38.59
N LEU A 10 18.73 -2.49 -38.50
CA LEU A 10 18.91 -1.37 -39.42
C LEU A 10 20.31 -0.77 -39.33
N ALA A 11 20.86 -0.64 -38.12
CA ALA A 11 22.23 -0.18 -37.89
C ALA A 11 23.28 -1.14 -38.48
N ALA A 12 23.06 -2.46 -38.39
CA ALA A 12 23.94 -3.46 -38.99
C ALA A 12 23.91 -3.42 -40.52
N VAL A 13 22.70 -3.26 -41.12
CA VAL A 13 22.54 -3.10 -42.58
C VAL A 13 23.17 -1.81 -43.09
N ALA A 14 23.01 -0.68 -42.38
CA ALA A 14 23.66 0.59 -42.73
C ALA A 14 25.19 0.50 -42.65
N GLY A 15 25.74 -0.25 -41.70
CA GLY A 15 27.19 -0.54 -41.65
C GLY A 15 27.68 -1.40 -42.81
N ALA A 16 26.90 -2.39 -43.26
CA ALA A 16 27.22 -3.26 -44.39
C ALA A 16 27.16 -2.54 -45.74
N LEU A 17 26.41 -1.43 -45.84
CA LEU A 17 26.27 -0.58 -47.03
C LEU A 17 27.24 0.62 -47.05
N ASP A 18 28.29 0.63 -46.18
CA ASP A 18 29.26 1.73 -46.01
C ASP A 18 28.62 3.11 -45.71
N LEU A 19 27.40 3.13 -45.17
CA LEU A 19 26.71 4.34 -44.74
C LEU A 19 27.15 4.71 -43.32
N VAL A 20 28.46 5.01 -43.16
CA VAL A 20 29.12 5.23 -41.85
C VAL A 20 28.41 6.26 -41.01
N ALA A 21 27.95 7.37 -41.55
CA ALA A 21 27.24 8.41 -40.83
C ALA A 21 25.89 7.94 -40.27
N VAL A 22 25.12 7.17 -41.08
CA VAL A 22 23.81 6.63 -40.67
C VAL A 22 23.98 5.55 -39.60
N ALA A 23 24.97 4.67 -39.75
CA ALA A 23 25.29 3.64 -38.78
C ALA A 23 25.71 4.24 -37.41
N ALA A 24 26.53 5.30 -37.43
CA ALA A 24 26.94 6.02 -36.23
C ALA A 24 25.74 6.70 -35.54
N LEU A 25 24.88 7.37 -36.28
CA LEU A 25 23.69 8.05 -35.74
C LEU A 25 22.69 7.07 -35.14
N LEU A 26 22.44 5.92 -35.78
CA LEU A 26 21.61 4.86 -35.26
C LEU A 26 22.20 4.24 -33.97
N LYS A 27 23.51 4.08 -33.90
CA LYS A 27 24.21 3.56 -32.71
C LYS A 27 24.07 4.49 -31.51
N TYR A 28 24.29 5.80 -31.71
CA TYR A 28 24.06 6.80 -30.67
C TYR A 28 22.59 6.82 -30.21
N PHE A 29 21.67 6.80 -31.16
CA PHE A 29 20.24 6.77 -30.84
C PHE A 29 19.85 5.53 -30.01
N LEU A 30 20.41 4.36 -30.33
CA LEU A 30 20.17 3.13 -29.55
C LEU A 30 20.67 3.25 -28.11
N GLU A 31 21.86 3.86 -27.93
CA GLU A 31 22.46 4.07 -26.62
C GLU A 31 21.59 4.97 -25.74
N TYR A 32 21.08 6.07 -26.27
CA TYR A 32 20.17 6.96 -25.55
C TYR A 32 18.80 6.35 -25.28
N VAL A 33 18.24 5.60 -26.22
CA VAL A 33 16.95 4.89 -26.07
C VAL A 33 17.01 3.89 -24.93
N ILE A 34 18.13 3.16 -24.77
CA ILE A 34 18.29 2.22 -23.64
C ILE A 34 18.27 2.97 -22.30
N ILE A 35 18.98 4.10 -22.20
CA ILE A 35 19.00 4.91 -20.99
C ILE A 35 17.61 5.46 -20.67
N ILE A 36 16.92 6.00 -21.67
CA ILE A 36 15.54 6.51 -21.51
C ILE A 36 14.61 5.36 -21.07
N LEU A 37 14.73 4.18 -21.67
CA LEU A 37 13.94 3.02 -21.31
C LEU A 37 14.14 2.62 -19.84
N ILE A 38 15.39 2.58 -19.38
CA ILE A 38 15.70 2.27 -17.98
C ILE A 38 15.11 3.32 -17.04
N VAL A 39 15.20 4.61 -17.38
CA VAL A 39 14.65 5.70 -16.58
C VAL A 39 13.11 5.65 -16.51
N VAL A 40 12.45 5.46 -17.67
CA VAL A 40 11.00 5.38 -17.76
C VAL A 40 10.45 4.15 -17.02
N PHE A 41 11.10 2.99 -17.17
CA PHE A 41 10.67 1.74 -16.55
C PHE A 41 11.31 1.44 -15.19
N HIS A 42 12.02 2.38 -14.63
CA HIS A 42 12.71 2.19 -13.36
C HIS A 42 11.73 1.80 -12.24
N GLN A 43 10.50 2.35 -12.22
CA GLN A 43 9.46 1.99 -11.24
C GLN A 43 8.95 0.57 -11.43
N GLU A 44 8.74 0.12 -12.68
CA GLU A 44 8.34 -1.24 -13.01
C GLU A 44 9.44 -2.25 -12.66
N LEU A 45 10.69 -1.92 -12.94
CA LEU A 45 11.83 -2.73 -12.56
C LEU A 45 11.91 -2.87 -11.03
N ARG A 46 11.74 -1.77 -10.29
CA ARG A 46 11.67 -1.81 -8.82
C ARG A 46 10.57 -2.74 -8.32
N ARG A 47 9.36 -2.66 -8.91
CA ARG A 47 8.23 -3.55 -8.57
C ARG A 47 8.57 -5.03 -8.82
N ILE A 48 9.21 -5.34 -9.96
CA ILE A 48 9.61 -6.70 -10.30
C ILE A 48 10.63 -7.23 -9.28
N PHE A 49 11.65 -6.43 -8.94
CA PHE A 49 12.67 -6.80 -7.96
C PHE A 49 12.09 -7.01 -6.55
N LEU A 50 11.14 -6.17 -6.14
CA LEU A 50 10.45 -6.33 -4.85
C LEU A 50 9.62 -7.62 -4.82
N ARG A 51 8.86 -7.93 -5.90
CA ARG A 51 8.09 -9.18 -6.01
C ARG A 51 8.99 -10.43 -6.04
N MET A 52 10.11 -10.37 -6.73
CA MET A 52 11.09 -11.47 -6.73
C MET A 52 11.72 -11.66 -5.35
N GLY A 53 12.04 -10.57 -4.65
CA GLY A 53 12.56 -10.59 -3.29
C GLY A 53 11.57 -11.22 -2.30
N GLN A 54 10.27 -10.96 -2.44
CA GLN A 54 9.24 -11.54 -1.58
C GLN A 54 9.10 -13.06 -1.74
N ARG A 55 9.34 -13.62 -2.92
CA ARG A 55 9.31 -15.09 -3.16
C ARG A 55 10.49 -15.82 -2.56
N LEU A 56 11.59 -15.15 -2.30
CA LEU A 56 12.82 -15.69 -1.71
C LEU A 56 12.84 -15.57 -0.18
N LEU A 57 11.71 -15.16 0.46
CA LEU A 57 11.67 -14.92 1.90
C LEU A 57 11.85 -16.21 2.70
N PRO A 58 12.74 -16.22 3.71
CA PRO A 58 12.90 -17.33 4.63
C PRO A 58 11.58 -17.64 5.35
N HIS A 59 11.36 -18.90 5.69
CA HIS A 59 10.17 -19.41 6.40
C HIS A 59 9.78 -18.57 7.63
N GLY A 60 10.73 -18.01 8.36
CA GLY A 60 10.51 -17.14 9.53
C GLY A 60 9.73 -15.84 9.24
N ARG A 61 9.76 -15.31 8.02
CA ARG A 61 9.01 -14.09 7.69
C ARG A 61 7.53 -14.36 7.41
N ARG A 62 7.21 -15.56 6.93
CA ARG A 62 5.80 -15.99 6.79
C ARG A 62 5.14 -16.21 8.14
N GLU A 63 5.88 -16.72 9.09
CA GLU A 63 5.41 -16.95 10.46
C GLU A 63 5.22 -15.61 11.20
N ALA A 64 6.17 -14.69 11.05
CA ALA A 64 6.04 -13.32 11.55
C ALA A 64 4.83 -12.58 10.93
N ALA A 65 4.58 -12.75 9.63
CA ALA A 65 3.43 -12.19 8.95
C ALA A 65 2.10 -12.73 9.52
N ARG A 66 1.99 -14.04 9.69
CA ARG A 66 0.80 -14.67 10.29
C ARG A 66 0.57 -14.21 11.72
N SER A 67 1.64 -14.16 12.52
CA SER A 67 1.55 -13.65 13.88
C SER A 67 1.06 -12.20 13.92
N ALA A 68 1.61 -11.33 13.07
CA ALA A 68 1.20 -9.93 12.97
C ALA A 68 -0.26 -9.77 12.55
N VAL A 69 -0.73 -10.59 11.60
CA VAL A 69 -2.14 -10.58 11.19
C VAL A 69 -3.05 -11.03 12.34
N GLY A 70 -2.66 -12.06 13.08
CA GLY A 70 -3.38 -12.50 14.27
C GLY A 70 -3.50 -11.40 15.34
N GLU A 71 -2.42 -10.66 15.57
CA GLU A 71 -2.41 -9.51 16.50
C GLU A 71 -3.33 -8.38 16.03
N LEU A 72 -3.34 -8.07 14.72
CA LEU A 72 -4.26 -7.09 14.14
C LEU A 72 -5.72 -7.52 14.34
N VAL A 73 -6.05 -8.77 14.03
CA VAL A 73 -7.40 -9.33 14.18
C VAL A 73 -7.86 -9.25 15.64
N LEU A 74 -6.99 -9.60 16.58
CA LEU A 74 -7.25 -9.51 18.00
C LEU A 74 -7.52 -8.07 18.45
N ALA A 75 -6.73 -7.11 17.97
CA ALA A 75 -6.93 -5.69 18.24
C ALA A 75 -8.28 -5.20 17.70
N CYS A 76 -8.60 -5.51 16.44
CA CYS A 76 -9.86 -5.15 15.82
C CYS A 76 -11.07 -5.69 16.61
N GLU A 77 -11.01 -6.94 17.06
CA GLU A 77 -12.08 -7.54 17.85
C GLU A 77 -12.26 -6.86 19.21
N ARG A 78 -11.17 -6.50 19.88
CA ARG A 78 -11.20 -5.74 21.16
C ARG A 78 -11.81 -4.35 20.98
N LEU A 79 -11.38 -3.62 19.94
CA LEU A 79 -11.90 -2.29 19.61
C LEU A 79 -13.38 -2.34 19.23
N ARG A 80 -13.78 -3.33 18.44
CA ARG A 80 -15.16 -3.58 18.06
C ARG A 80 -16.04 -3.79 19.28
N ARG A 81 -15.62 -4.67 20.21
CA ARG A 81 -16.38 -4.95 21.45
C ARG A 81 -16.49 -3.72 22.35
N ALA A 82 -15.43 -2.91 22.41
CA ALA A 82 -15.39 -1.68 23.18
C ALA A 82 -16.13 -0.52 22.50
N ARG A 83 -16.57 -0.69 21.24
CA ARG A 83 -17.15 0.37 20.43
C ARG A 83 -16.21 1.55 20.20
N PHE A 84 -14.95 1.28 20.07
CA PHE A 84 -13.96 2.28 19.72
C PHE A 84 -13.71 2.25 18.21
N GLY A 85 -13.83 3.42 17.57
CA GLY A 85 -13.54 3.58 16.16
C GLY A 85 -12.05 3.40 15.87
N ALA A 86 -11.73 2.70 14.79
CA ALA A 86 -10.34 2.49 14.39
C ALA A 86 -10.18 2.57 12.88
N LEU A 87 -9.03 3.07 12.44
CA LEU A 87 -8.60 3.07 11.06
C LEU A 87 -7.18 2.53 11.00
N VAL A 88 -7.00 1.37 10.36
CA VAL A 88 -5.69 0.72 10.22
C VAL A 88 -5.40 0.53 8.74
N VAL A 89 -4.30 1.10 8.28
CA VAL A 89 -3.86 1.06 6.87
C VAL A 89 -2.68 0.12 6.75
N LEU A 90 -2.84 -0.96 6.01
CA LEU A 90 -1.76 -1.88 5.65
C LEU A 90 -1.22 -1.44 4.29
N GLN A 91 0.01 -0.91 4.28
CA GLN A 91 0.65 -0.42 3.07
C GLN A 91 0.99 -1.56 2.13
N GLY A 92 0.63 -1.40 0.87
CA GLY A 92 1.03 -2.27 -0.24
C GLY A 92 2.36 -1.84 -0.86
N GLU A 93 2.37 -1.72 -2.19
CA GLU A 93 3.54 -1.30 -2.96
C GLU A 93 3.66 0.23 -3.07
N ILE A 94 2.52 0.94 -3.00
CA ILE A 94 2.46 2.41 -3.09
C ILE A 94 2.72 3.00 -1.71
N ASP A 95 3.60 4.01 -1.64
CA ASP A 95 3.87 4.68 -0.37
C ASP A 95 2.67 5.55 0.04
N ILE A 96 2.10 5.21 1.19
CA ILE A 96 0.96 5.94 1.77
C ILE A 96 1.33 7.39 2.11
N LEU A 97 2.59 7.65 2.44
CA LEU A 97 3.06 8.97 2.85
C LEU A 97 3.07 10.01 1.72
N ASP A 98 2.89 9.56 0.48
CA ASP A 98 2.80 10.46 -0.69
C ASP A 98 1.38 11.01 -0.92
N VAL A 99 0.35 10.37 -0.32
CA VAL A 99 -1.06 10.71 -0.54
C VAL A 99 -1.76 11.27 0.72
N VAL A 100 -1.21 11.03 1.91
CA VAL A 100 -1.83 11.47 3.17
C VAL A 100 -1.67 12.97 3.41
N SER A 101 -2.67 13.59 4.05
CA SER A 101 -2.64 15.02 4.38
C SER A 101 -1.72 15.33 5.57
N ASP A 102 -1.62 14.42 6.54
CA ASP A 102 -0.67 14.48 7.64
C ASP A 102 -0.05 13.09 7.84
N ARG A 103 1.27 13.07 7.92
CA ARG A 103 2.04 11.84 8.07
C ARG A 103 1.97 11.24 9.47
N GLY A 104 1.33 11.89 10.43
CA GLY A 104 1.28 11.46 11.81
C GLY A 104 2.66 11.35 12.47
N ARG A 105 2.74 10.56 13.53
CA ARG A 105 3.97 10.36 14.32
C ARG A 105 4.59 9.02 14.03
N GLU A 106 5.91 8.97 13.95
CA GLU A 106 6.66 7.74 13.82
C GLU A 106 6.64 6.95 15.14
N ILE A 107 6.29 5.67 15.05
CA ILE A 107 6.16 4.75 16.20
C ILE A 107 7.23 3.66 16.13
N ASN A 108 7.40 3.06 14.94
CA ASN A 108 8.34 1.97 14.66
C ASN A 108 8.31 0.82 15.68
N ALA A 109 7.12 0.38 16.09
CA ALA A 109 6.90 -0.70 17.04
C ALA A 109 6.56 -2.02 16.37
N ALA A 110 6.73 -3.14 17.09
CA ALA A 110 6.17 -4.42 16.65
C ALA A 110 4.64 -4.34 16.63
N LEU A 111 4.01 -5.01 15.65
CA LEU A 111 2.56 -5.11 15.59
C LEU A 111 2.09 -6.09 16.65
N GLN A 112 1.60 -5.55 17.74
CA GLN A 112 1.00 -6.26 18.87
C GLN A 112 -0.37 -5.66 19.18
N ALA A 113 -1.33 -6.50 19.52
CA ALA A 113 -2.71 -6.09 19.77
C ALA A 113 -2.81 -5.02 20.87
N ASP A 114 -2.07 -5.19 21.98
CA ASP A 114 -2.09 -4.23 23.08
C ASP A 114 -1.56 -2.86 22.66
N THR A 115 -0.49 -2.82 21.87
CA THR A 115 0.09 -1.56 21.36
C THR A 115 -0.89 -0.89 20.38
N LEU A 116 -1.49 -1.67 19.47
CA LEU A 116 -2.44 -1.13 18.51
C LEU A 116 -3.70 -0.59 19.18
N VAL A 117 -4.24 -1.30 20.17
CA VAL A 117 -5.38 -0.84 20.99
C VAL A 117 -5.02 0.43 21.73
N ALA A 118 -3.86 0.50 22.40
CA ALA A 118 -3.43 1.68 23.13
C ALA A 118 -3.32 2.95 22.27
N LEU A 119 -2.88 2.81 21.01
CA LEU A 119 -2.79 3.90 20.03
C LEU A 119 -4.18 4.39 19.55
N LEU A 120 -5.18 3.51 19.55
CA LEU A 120 -6.51 3.78 19.00
C LEU A 120 -7.60 4.06 20.04
N VAL A 121 -7.29 3.85 21.33
CA VAL A 121 -8.24 4.19 22.41
C VAL A 121 -8.42 5.70 22.51
N PRO A 122 -9.66 6.22 22.45
CA PRO A 122 -9.96 7.62 22.60
C PRO A 122 -9.58 8.12 24.00
N HIS A 123 -8.69 9.11 24.04
CA HIS A 123 -8.31 9.78 25.27
C HIS A 123 -7.85 11.21 24.94
N PRO A 124 -8.17 12.23 25.77
CA PRO A 124 -7.83 13.63 25.48
C PRO A 124 -6.36 13.92 25.25
N ILE A 125 -5.45 13.11 25.80
CA ILE A 125 -4.00 13.24 25.59
C ILE A 125 -3.45 12.31 24.51
N ASN A 126 -4.27 11.41 23.98
CA ASN A 126 -3.87 10.50 22.90
C ASN A 126 -4.27 11.07 21.55
N LEU A 127 -3.42 11.89 20.95
CA LEU A 127 -3.67 12.47 19.61
C LEU A 127 -3.60 11.46 18.47
N ALA A 128 -3.14 10.24 18.73
CA ALA A 128 -3.01 9.22 17.69
C ALA A 128 -4.36 8.57 17.31
N HIS A 129 -5.35 8.61 18.20
CA HIS A 129 -6.65 7.96 17.99
C HIS A 129 -7.53 8.64 16.93
N ASP A 130 -7.30 9.93 16.63
CA ASP A 130 -8.06 10.68 15.63
C ASP A 130 -7.63 10.41 14.18
N GLY A 131 -6.51 9.72 13.99
CA GLY A 131 -5.99 9.36 12.69
C GLY A 131 -5.89 7.85 12.50
N ALA A 132 -5.30 7.47 11.37
CA ALA A 132 -5.01 6.07 11.06
C ALA A 132 -3.70 5.60 11.70
N VAL A 133 -3.63 4.29 11.96
CA VAL A 133 -2.37 3.60 12.23
C VAL A 133 -1.87 2.98 10.92
N LEU A 134 -0.65 3.34 10.52
CA LEU A 134 0.01 2.83 9.33
C LEU A 134 0.87 1.62 9.68
N ILE A 135 0.60 0.52 9.02
CA ILE A 135 1.36 -0.73 9.12
C ILE A 135 2.23 -0.88 7.87
N GLN A 136 3.54 -1.00 8.07
CA GLN A 136 4.52 -1.26 7.02
C GLN A 136 5.37 -2.47 7.42
N ASN A 137 5.55 -3.42 6.53
CA ASN A 137 6.37 -4.62 6.80
C ASN A 137 5.99 -5.35 8.10
N PHE A 138 4.69 -5.47 8.39
CA PHE A 138 4.13 -6.09 9.61
C PHE A 138 4.57 -5.40 10.92
N ARG A 139 4.87 -4.10 10.86
CA ARG A 139 5.19 -3.26 12.02
C ARG A 139 4.30 -2.03 12.04
N ILE A 140 4.01 -1.52 13.20
CA ILE A 140 3.36 -0.21 13.37
C ILE A 140 4.41 0.83 13.00
N ALA A 141 4.30 1.40 11.81
CA ALA A 141 5.23 2.41 11.32
C ALA A 141 4.90 3.79 11.89
N ARG A 142 3.63 4.20 11.80
CA ARG A 142 3.16 5.52 12.22
C ARG A 142 1.76 5.44 12.82
N ALA A 143 1.39 6.47 13.60
CA ALA A 143 0.05 6.62 14.15
C ALA A 143 -0.42 8.09 14.07
N GLY A 144 -1.73 8.32 14.06
CA GLY A 144 -2.31 9.64 13.87
C GLY A 144 -2.17 10.16 12.43
N VAL A 145 -2.12 9.26 11.45
CA VAL A 145 -2.02 9.60 10.02
C VAL A 145 -3.38 10.08 9.52
N ILE A 146 -3.43 11.24 8.86
CA ILE A 146 -4.68 11.80 8.32
C ILE A 146 -4.80 11.42 6.85
N CYS A 147 -5.69 10.47 6.58
CA CYS A 147 -5.97 9.99 5.23
C CYS A 147 -6.83 10.99 4.44
N PRO A 148 -6.67 11.07 3.11
CA PRO A 148 -7.56 11.84 2.25
C PRO A 148 -8.99 11.29 2.35
N LEU A 149 -9.99 12.16 2.30
CA LEU A 149 -11.38 11.75 2.27
C LEU A 149 -11.83 11.53 0.83
N THR A 150 -12.55 10.45 0.59
CA THR A 150 -13.16 10.23 -0.73
C THR A 150 -14.11 11.35 -1.11
N GLN A 151 -14.12 11.69 -2.39
CA GLN A 151 -15.01 12.70 -2.99
C GLN A 151 -16.33 12.09 -3.53
N ARG A 152 -16.60 10.81 -3.26
CA ARG A 152 -17.83 10.16 -3.71
C ARG A 152 -19.05 10.73 -3.00
N ASP A 153 -20.03 11.22 -3.77
CA ASP A 153 -21.26 11.82 -3.25
C ASP A 153 -22.26 10.78 -2.72
N ARG A 154 -22.24 9.56 -3.28
CA ARG A 154 -23.20 8.50 -2.98
C ARG A 154 -22.57 7.42 -2.12
N LEU A 155 -22.42 7.70 -0.84
CA LEU A 155 -22.00 6.73 0.17
C LEU A 155 -23.16 6.44 1.13
N ASP A 156 -23.12 5.30 1.81
CA ASP A 156 -24.04 4.99 2.89
C ASP A 156 -24.02 6.13 3.92
N PRO A 157 -25.17 6.71 4.30
CA PRO A 157 -25.25 7.81 5.28
C PRO A 157 -24.64 7.48 6.65
N SER A 158 -24.49 6.20 6.97
CA SER A 158 -23.86 5.73 8.20
C SER A 158 -22.31 5.72 8.16
N PHE A 159 -21.72 6.06 7.02
CA PHE A 159 -20.25 6.12 6.90
C PHE A 159 -19.73 7.45 7.44
N GLY A 160 -19.11 7.39 8.60
CA GLY A 160 -18.41 8.52 9.22
C GLY A 160 -17.04 8.80 8.58
N THR A 161 -16.31 9.71 9.20
CA THR A 161 -15.01 10.22 8.70
C THR A 161 -13.99 9.10 8.47
N ARG A 162 -13.92 8.09 9.37
CA ARG A 162 -12.99 6.95 9.23
C ARG A 162 -13.30 6.10 8.00
N HIS A 163 -14.58 5.86 7.70
CA HIS A 163 -14.98 5.14 6.48
C HIS A 163 -14.60 5.92 5.22
N ARG A 164 -14.86 7.23 5.22
CA ARG A 164 -14.51 8.11 4.09
C ARG A 164 -13.00 8.20 3.89
N GLY A 165 -12.23 8.24 4.96
CA GLY A 165 -10.76 8.22 4.90
C GLY A 165 -10.20 6.88 4.41
N ALA A 166 -10.81 5.76 4.83
CA ALA A 166 -10.44 4.44 4.35
C ALA A 166 -10.65 4.29 2.84
N ILE A 167 -11.82 4.74 2.35
CA ILE A 167 -12.12 4.73 0.91
C ILE A 167 -11.13 5.65 0.18
N GLY A 168 -10.96 6.91 0.63
CA GLY A 168 -10.09 7.89 -0.03
C GLY A 168 -8.65 7.42 -0.18
N VAL A 169 -8.02 6.93 0.89
CA VAL A 169 -6.64 6.42 0.79
C VAL A 169 -6.53 5.19 -0.10
N SER A 170 -7.55 4.31 -0.12
CA SER A 170 -7.55 3.12 -0.97
C SER A 170 -7.91 3.39 -2.43
N GLU A 171 -8.47 4.55 -2.76
CA GLU A 171 -8.66 5.03 -4.14
C GLU A 171 -7.33 5.43 -4.78
N GLU A 172 -6.43 6.02 -4.00
CA GLU A 172 -5.15 6.54 -4.47
C GLU A 172 -3.99 5.54 -4.33
N THR A 173 -4.21 4.44 -3.59
CA THR A 173 -3.17 3.44 -3.30
C THR A 173 -3.67 2.02 -3.44
N ASP A 174 -2.75 1.06 -3.36
CA ASP A 174 -3.04 -0.38 -3.28
C ASP A 174 -3.11 -0.89 -1.84
N ALA A 175 -3.30 0.01 -0.87
CA ALA A 175 -3.41 -0.33 0.54
C ALA A 175 -4.67 -1.14 0.83
N LEU A 176 -4.54 -2.09 1.75
CA LEU A 176 -5.68 -2.72 2.40
C LEU A 176 -5.99 -1.98 3.69
N VAL A 177 -7.22 -1.52 3.85
CA VAL A 177 -7.60 -0.69 5.00
C VAL A 177 -8.66 -1.40 5.83
N VAL A 178 -8.42 -1.50 7.13
CA VAL A 178 -9.39 -2.05 8.08
C VAL A 178 -10.03 -0.91 8.86
N VAL A 179 -11.34 -0.88 8.86
CA VAL A 179 -12.16 0.11 9.60
C VAL A 179 -12.97 -0.58 10.66
N VAL A 180 -12.93 -0.07 11.88
CA VAL A 180 -13.84 -0.44 12.97
C VAL A 180 -14.78 0.72 13.24
N SER A 181 -16.08 0.49 13.12
CA SER A 181 -17.11 1.49 13.38
C SER A 181 -17.39 1.61 14.87
N GLU A 182 -17.32 2.81 15.42
CA GLU A 182 -17.70 3.10 16.81
C GLU A 182 -19.21 3.06 17.05
N GLU A 183 -20.00 3.42 16.03
CA GLU A 183 -21.46 3.44 16.14
C GLU A 183 -22.07 2.04 16.10
N ARG A 184 -21.64 1.22 15.13
CA ARG A 184 -22.21 -0.12 14.88
C ARG A 184 -21.42 -1.24 15.52
N GLY A 185 -20.14 -1.03 15.84
CA GLY A 185 -19.23 -2.09 16.27
C GLY A 185 -19.03 -3.13 15.17
N GLU A 186 -18.94 -2.67 13.92
CA GLU A 186 -18.72 -3.49 12.73
C GLU A 186 -17.28 -3.33 12.26
N ILE A 187 -16.71 -4.41 11.70
CA ILE A 187 -15.42 -4.37 11.02
C ILE A 187 -15.70 -4.43 9.53
N ARG A 188 -15.04 -3.58 8.76
CA ARG A 188 -15.08 -3.56 7.29
C ARG A 188 -13.66 -3.48 6.75
N VAL A 189 -13.46 -4.02 5.56
CA VAL A 189 -12.21 -3.92 4.82
C VAL A 189 -12.45 -3.10 3.57
N VAL A 190 -11.50 -2.23 3.25
CA VAL A 190 -11.53 -1.37 2.06
C VAL A 190 -10.29 -1.63 1.24
N HIS A 191 -10.46 -1.83 -0.06
CA HIS A 191 -9.37 -2.01 -1.01
C HIS A 191 -9.78 -1.43 -2.37
N ARG A 192 -8.91 -0.63 -2.98
CA ARG A 192 -9.13 0.03 -4.29
C ARG A 192 -10.46 0.78 -4.38
N GLY A 193 -10.80 1.50 -3.31
CA GLY A 193 -12.02 2.28 -3.21
C GLY A 193 -13.30 1.46 -2.97
N GLU A 194 -13.21 0.15 -2.90
CA GLU A 194 -14.35 -0.74 -2.61
C GLU A 194 -14.37 -1.11 -1.13
N ILE A 195 -15.51 -0.83 -0.47
CA ILE A 195 -15.73 -1.18 0.95
C ILE A 195 -16.55 -2.45 1.05
N SER A 196 -16.13 -3.40 1.88
CA SER A 196 -16.86 -4.65 2.12
C SER A 196 -18.13 -4.42 2.92
N GLU A 197 -19.02 -5.40 2.93
CA GLU A 197 -20.01 -5.52 3.99
C GLU A 197 -19.33 -5.71 5.35
N ALA A 198 -20.10 -5.68 6.43
CA ALA A 198 -19.58 -5.98 7.76
C ALA A 198 -19.07 -7.44 7.80
N ILE A 199 -17.85 -7.62 8.27
CA ILE A 199 -17.19 -8.93 8.33
C ILE A 199 -16.77 -9.27 9.75
N THR A 200 -16.54 -10.54 10.00
CA THR A 200 -15.99 -11.02 11.28
C THR A 200 -14.47 -10.81 11.34
N ALA A 201 -13.92 -10.83 12.55
CA ALA A 201 -12.48 -10.75 12.73
C ALA A 201 -11.71 -11.88 12.00
N ALA A 202 -12.28 -13.09 11.92
CA ALA A 202 -11.67 -14.21 11.18
C ALA A 202 -11.66 -13.97 9.66
N GLU A 203 -12.67 -13.30 9.12
CA GLU A 203 -12.72 -12.94 7.69
C GLU A 203 -11.72 -11.83 7.33
N VAL A 204 -11.35 -10.97 8.29
CA VAL A 204 -10.25 -10.01 8.10
C VAL A 204 -8.94 -10.73 7.81
N GLU A 205 -8.63 -11.81 8.54
CA GLU A 205 -7.43 -12.62 8.30
C GLU A 205 -7.40 -13.19 6.88
N ALA A 206 -8.54 -13.74 6.43
CA ALA A 206 -8.65 -14.28 5.08
C ALA A 206 -8.41 -13.21 4.00
N ARG A 207 -8.98 -12.02 4.17
CA ARG A 207 -8.81 -10.88 3.22
C ARG A 207 -7.40 -10.32 3.16
N ILE A 208 -6.64 -10.39 4.26
CA ILE A 208 -5.24 -9.95 4.28
C ILE A 208 -4.33 -11.01 3.60
N ALA A 209 -4.75 -12.27 3.57
CA ALA A 209 -3.99 -13.37 2.99
C ALA A 209 -4.16 -13.50 1.45
N GLU A 210 -5.20 -12.91 0.86
CA GLU A 210 -5.46 -12.82 -0.59
C GLU A 210 -4.54 -11.78 -1.28
#